data_fa2a30bf5e1b8a6c77fbd69f27e012b7
#
_entry.id   fa2a30bf5e1b8a6c77fbd69f27e012b7
#
_cell.length_a   1.000
_cell.length_b   1.000
_cell.length_c   1.000
_cell.angle_alpha   90.00
_cell.angle_beta   90.00
_cell.angle_gamma   90.00
#
_symmetry.space_group_name_H-M   'P 1'
#
loop_
_entity.id
_entity.type
_entity.pdbx_description
1 polymer ?
#
loop_
_entity_poly.entity_id
_entity_poly.type
_entity_poly.pdbx_seq_one_letter_code
_entity_poly.pdbx_strand_id
1 'polypeptide(L)'
;MEATDTSTKDDIRDLLEKVSHCKISPIPYSPLILFGMQETDISRLLAFFLNAKEHHGAGTGFLEKFQDLIECDKSNIPHFSNPIVTTEKNLGKNQNDYGRADILIEEGDYGIIVENKLLGAGDQDKQLNRYGEWLKKNYPKGYC
;
A
#
# COMPACT_ATOMS: atom_id res chain seq x y z
N MET A 1 -43.56 -8.97 -24.81
CA MET A 1 -42.94 -7.63 -24.92
C MET A 1 -41.66 -7.65 -24.13
N GLU A 2 -40.65 -8.36 -24.69
CA GLU A 2 -39.30 -8.56 -24.09
C GLU A 2 -38.27 -8.46 -25.22
N ALA A 3 -37.82 -7.24 -25.54
CA ALA A 3 -36.85 -7.03 -26.60
C ALA A 3 -35.90 -5.85 -26.34
N THR A 4 -35.62 -5.49 -25.08
CA THR A 4 -34.77 -4.31 -24.78
C THR A 4 -33.49 -4.60 -23.97
N ASP A 5 -33.26 -5.85 -23.56
CA ASP A 5 -32.13 -6.16 -22.66
C ASP A 5 -30.85 -6.67 -23.39
N THR A 6 -30.94 -7.15 -24.61
CA THR A 6 -29.78 -7.64 -25.39
C THR A 6 -28.94 -6.52 -25.98
N SER A 7 -29.57 -5.43 -26.46
CA SER A 7 -28.86 -4.29 -27.06
C SER A 7 -27.90 -3.60 -26.07
N THR A 8 -28.34 -3.40 -24.84
CA THR A 8 -27.54 -2.71 -23.82
C THR A 8 -26.33 -3.52 -23.36
N LYS A 9 -26.44 -4.86 -23.33
CA LYS A 9 -25.33 -5.76 -22.98
C LYS A 9 -24.26 -5.81 -24.06
N ASP A 10 -24.70 -5.79 -25.32
CA ASP A 10 -23.77 -5.78 -26.47
C ASP A 10 -23.03 -4.45 -26.58
N ASP A 11 -23.70 -3.32 -26.31
CA ASP A 11 -23.11 -1.99 -26.26
C ASP A 11 -22.06 -1.87 -25.14
N ILE A 12 -22.34 -2.43 -23.95
CA ILE A 12 -21.37 -2.44 -22.84
C ILE A 12 -20.16 -3.32 -23.17
N ARG A 13 -20.37 -4.48 -23.80
CA ARG A 13 -19.30 -5.37 -24.20
C ARG A 13 -18.39 -4.72 -25.23
N ASP A 14 -18.94 -4.06 -26.26
CA ASP A 14 -18.21 -3.31 -27.28
C ASP A 14 -17.40 -2.14 -26.67
N LEU A 15 -17.99 -1.45 -25.69
CA LEU A 15 -17.30 -0.39 -24.93
C LEU A 15 -16.12 -0.92 -24.12
N LEU A 16 -16.30 -2.04 -23.41
CA LEU A 16 -15.23 -2.69 -22.65
C LEU A 16 -14.11 -3.20 -23.56
N GLU A 17 -14.44 -3.72 -24.74
CA GLU A 17 -13.45 -4.15 -25.73
C GLU A 17 -12.66 -2.96 -26.29
N LYS A 18 -13.31 -1.85 -26.62
CA LYS A 18 -12.66 -0.60 -27.02
C LYS A 18 -11.76 -0.02 -25.93
N VAL A 19 -12.17 -0.05 -24.69
CA VAL A 19 -11.36 0.41 -23.54
C VAL A 19 -10.15 -0.50 -23.30
N SER A 20 -10.30 -1.83 -23.46
CA SER A 20 -9.19 -2.77 -23.29
C SER A 20 -8.08 -2.60 -24.32
N HIS A 21 -8.40 -2.05 -25.49
CA HIS A 21 -7.44 -1.75 -26.57
C HIS A 21 -6.86 -0.33 -26.49
N CYS A 22 -7.40 0.55 -25.61
CA CYS A 22 -6.78 1.82 -25.33
C CYS A 22 -5.46 1.58 -24.59
N LYS A 23 -4.34 1.71 -25.29
CA LYS A 23 -3.03 1.90 -24.64
C LYS A 23 -3.05 3.26 -23.96
N ILE A 24 -3.57 3.30 -22.74
CA ILE A 24 -3.41 4.47 -21.86
C ILE A 24 -1.92 4.51 -21.57
N SER A 25 -1.22 5.44 -22.21
CA SER A 25 0.14 5.78 -21.78
C SER A 25 0.05 6.10 -20.28
N PRO A 26 0.92 5.55 -19.44
CA PRO A 26 0.90 5.87 -18.02
C PRO A 26 0.95 7.39 -17.92
N ILE A 27 -0.09 7.97 -17.35
CA ILE A 27 -0.11 9.41 -17.07
C ILE A 27 1.04 9.64 -16.10
N PRO A 28 2.06 10.45 -16.45
CA PRO A 28 3.25 10.62 -15.60
C PRO A 28 2.93 11.34 -14.29
N TYR A 29 1.66 11.67 -14.06
CA TYR A 29 1.20 12.37 -12.86
C TYR A 29 0.09 11.59 -12.18
N SER A 30 0.32 11.25 -10.90
CA SER A 30 -0.74 10.74 -10.05
C SER A 30 -1.82 11.81 -9.89
N PRO A 31 -3.13 11.48 -10.01
CA PRO A 31 -4.22 12.41 -9.70
C PRO A 31 -4.08 13.04 -8.30
N LEU A 32 -3.47 12.34 -7.35
CA LEU A 32 -3.23 12.81 -5.99
C LEU A 32 -2.31 14.04 -5.96
N ILE A 33 -1.35 14.14 -6.89
CA ILE A 33 -0.48 15.33 -7.04
C ILE A 33 -1.28 16.55 -7.47
N LEU A 34 -2.31 16.38 -8.32
CA LEU A 34 -3.18 17.46 -8.75
C LEU A 34 -3.94 18.13 -7.59
N PHE A 35 -4.17 17.38 -6.52
CA PHE A 35 -4.79 17.89 -5.29
C PHE A 35 -3.77 18.43 -4.28
N GLY A 36 -2.49 18.55 -4.65
CA GLY A 36 -1.43 19.06 -3.78
C GLY A 36 -1.09 18.16 -2.59
N MET A 37 -1.46 16.87 -2.67
CA MET A 37 -1.17 15.91 -1.60
C MET A 37 0.34 15.67 -1.48
N GLN A 38 0.83 15.72 -0.25
CA GLN A 38 2.20 15.39 0.10
C GLN A 38 2.35 13.88 0.32
N GLU A 39 3.59 13.36 0.36
CA GLU A 39 3.87 11.95 0.67
C GLU A 39 3.21 11.51 1.98
N THR A 40 3.23 12.37 3.00
CA THR A 40 2.58 12.11 4.29
C THR A 40 1.06 11.96 4.20
N ASP A 41 0.41 12.72 3.31
CA ASP A 41 -1.06 12.62 3.13
C ASP A 41 -1.42 11.32 2.41
N ILE A 42 -0.61 10.92 1.44
CA ILE A 42 -0.77 9.64 0.74
C ILE A 42 -0.52 8.47 1.70
N SER A 43 0.51 8.57 2.54
CA SER A 43 0.80 7.55 3.56
C SER A 43 -0.34 7.42 4.56
N ARG A 44 -0.95 8.53 4.99
CA ARG A 44 -2.14 8.50 5.86
C ARG A 44 -3.36 7.89 5.17
N LEU A 45 -3.58 8.21 3.89
CA LEU A 45 -4.68 7.64 3.10
C LEU A 45 -4.49 6.13 2.94
N LEU A 46 -3.27 5.68 2.61
CA LEU A 46 -2.95 4.27 2.50
C LEU A 46 -3.12 3.55 3.84
N ALA A 47 -2.58 4.12 4.92
CA ALA A 47 -2.74 3.58 6.28
C ALA A 47 -4.21 3.48 6.70
N PHE A 48 -5.07 4.44 6.33
CA PHE A 48 -6.51 4.35 6.55
C PHE A 48 -7.10 3.09 5.91
N PHE A 49 -6.79 2.79 4.66
CA PHE A 49 -7.29 1.58 4.01
C PHE A 49 -6.70 0.28 4.57
N LEU A 50 -5.43 0.30 5.00
CA LEU A 50 -4.76 -0.87 5.55
C LEU A 50 -5.14 -1.17 7.01
N ASN A 51 -5.73 -0.22 7.72
CA ASN A 51 -6.15 -0.38 9.11
C ASN A 51 -7.57 -0.94 9.20
N ALA A 52 -7.70 -2.22 9.54
CA ALA A 52 -8.99 -2.89 9.65
C ALA A 52 -9.98 -2.26 10.66
N LYS A 53 -9.49 -1.39 11.56
CA LYS A 53 -10.29 -0.70 12.60
C LYS A 53 -10.89 0.62 12.11
N GLU A 54 -10.50 1.08 10.92
CA GLU A 54 -11.03 2.32 10.35
C GLU A 54 -12.42 2.16 9.74
N HIS A 55 -13.11 3.29 9.55
CA HIS A 55 -14.52 3.33 9.17
C HIS A 55 -14.80 3.06 7.68
N HIS A 56 -13.87 2.46 6.93
CA HIS A 56 -14.08 2.09 5.53
C HIS A 56 -14.97 0.84 5.34
N GLY A 57 -15.25 0.09 6.42
CA GLY A 57 -16.19 -1.03 6.40
C GLY A 57 -15.70 -2.32 5.73
N ALA A 58 -14.47 -2.36 5.24
CA ALA A 58 -13.89 -3.54 4.55
C ALA A 58 -13.16 -4.51 5.49
N GLY A 59 -13.04 -4.19 6.80
CA GLY A 59 -12.26 -4.98 7.75
C GLY A 59 -10.82 -5.16 7.26
N THR A 60 -10.33 -6.41 7.22
CA THR A 60 -8.98 -6.75 6.75
C THR A 60 -8.84 -6.81 5.23
N GLY A 61 -9.92 -6.71 4.46
CA GLY A 61 -9.93 -6.99 3.03
C GLY A 61 -8.91 -6.20 2.18
N PHE A 62 -8.68 -4.92 2.48
CA PHE A 62 -7.64 -4.15 1.79
C PHE A 62 -6.24 -4.61 2.18
N LEU A 63 -6.02 -4.91 3.45
CA LEU A 63 -4.72 -5.38 3.94
C LEU A 63 -4.38 -6.77 3.39
N GLU A 64 -5.33 -7.69 3.33
CA GLU A 64 -5.14 -9.01 2.73
C GLU A 64 -4.71 -8.89 1.27
N LYS A 65 -5.41 -8.05 0.49
CA LYS A 65 -5.04 -7.79 -0.91
C LYS A 65 -3.68 -7.11 -1.04
N PHE A 66 -3.33 -6.22 -0.15
CA PHE A 66 -2.01 -5.63 -0.11
C PHE A 66 -0.94 -6.69 0.19
N GLN A 67 -1.16 -7.56 1.19
CA GLN A 67 -0.24 -8.65 1.51
C GLN A 67 -0.09 -9.68 0.37
N ASP A 68 -1.16 -9.93 -0.41
CA ASP A 68 -1.11 -10.77 -1.62
C ASP A 68 -0.23 -10.15 -2.74
N LEU A 69 -0.13 -8.82 -2.79
CA LEU A 69 0.59 -8.09 -3.85
C LEU A 69 2.07 -7.86 -3.52
N ILE A 70 2.44 -7.79 -2.23
CA ILE A 70 3.83 -7.59 -1.84
C ILE A 70 4.57 -8.92 -1.90
N GLU A 71 5.61 -8.99 -2.74
CA GLU A 71 6.55 -10.10 -2.77
C GLU A 71 7.55 -9.94 -1.62
N CYS A 72 7.20 -10.44 -0.45
CA CYS A 72 8.15 -10.51 0.65
C CYS A 72 9.10 -11.70 0.45
N ASP A 73 10.22 -11.48 -0.21
CA ASP A 73 11.28 -12.47 -0.39
C ASP A 73 11.73 -13.02 0.98
N LYS A 74 11.34 -14.24 1.32
CA LYS A 74 11.79 -15.04 2.48
C LYS A 74 11.02 -14.90 3.80
N SER A 75 9.95 -14.17 3.88
CA SER A 75 9.17 -14.14 5.10
C SER A 75 7.83 -14.83 4.91
N ASN A 76 7.61 -15.95 5.59
CA ASN A 76 6.27 -16.52 5.76
C ASN A 76 5.44 -15.60 6.68
N ILE A 77 5.18 -14.37 6.24
CA ILE A 77 4.30 -13.46 6.98
C ILE A 77 2.87 -13.96 6.77
N PRO A 78 2.15 -14.36 7.83
CA PRO A 78 0.76 -14.74 7.72
C PRO A 78 -0.09 -13.51 7.37
N HIS A 79 -1.28 -13.72 6.81
CA HIS A 79 -2.24 -12.65 6.70
C HIS A 79 -2.59 -12.13 8.09
N PHE A 80 -2.49 -10.82 8.27
CA PHE A 80 -2.78 -10.17 9.53
C PHE A 80 -4.29 -10.12 9.79
N SER A 81 -4.68 -10.43 11.01
CA SER A 81 -6.08 -10.46 11.43
C SER A 81 -6.50 -9.25 12.27
N ASN A 82 -5.57 -8.71 13.05
CA ASN A 82 -5.80 -7.56 13.93
C ASN A 82 -4.55 -6.69 14.09
N PRO A 83 -3.96 -6.20 13.01
CA PRO A 83 -2.72 -5.45 13.05
C PRO A 83 -2.87 -4.09 13.73
N ILE A 84 -1.72 -3.56 14.15
CA ILE A 84 -1.57 -2.14 14.47
C ILE A 84 -0.94 -1.48 13.26
N VAL A 85 -1.57 -0.43 12.74
CA VAL A 85 -1.06 0.38 11.64
C VAL A 85 -0.69 1.76 12.17
N THR A 86 0.57 2.15 12.01
CA THR A 86 1.10 3.42 12.51
C THR A 86 1.74 4.19 11.36
N THR A 87 1.42 5.47 11.21
CA THR A 87 2.09 6.37 10.27
C THR A 87 3.21 7.14 10.95
N GLU A 88 4.22 7.57 10.18
CA GLU A 88 5.30 8.43 10.66
C GLU A 88 6.03 7.86 11.89
N LYS A 89 6.23 6.54 11.91
CA LYS A 89 6.83 5.84 13.04
C LYS A 89 8.31 6.13 13.16
N ASN A 90 8.71 6.72 14.27
CA ASN A 90 10.14 6.84 14.61
C ASN A 90 10.68 5.46 15.03
N LEU A 91 11.73 4.99 14.34
CA LEU A 91 12.32 3.66 14.52
C LEU A 91 13.53 3.64 15.47
N GLY A 92 13.93 4.77 16.04
CA GLY A 92 15.08 4.86 16.94
C GLY A 92 14.86 5.80 18.13
N LYS A 93 15.74 5.69 19.14
CA LYS A 93 15.79 6.66 20.26
C LYS A 93 16.29 8.02 19.80
N ASN A 94 17.14 8.03 18.76
CA ASN A 94 17.61 9.22 18.06
C ASN A 94 17.21 9.07 16.59
N GLN A 95 16.65 10.12 15.98
CA GLN A 95 16.22 10.14 14.58
C GLN A 95 17.31 9.70 13.56
N ASN A 96 18.55 9.62 14.01
CA ASN A 96 19.72 9.29 13.19
C ASN A 96 20.01 7.78 13.09
N ASP A 97 19.42 6.91 13.92
CA ASP A 97 19.79 5.48 13.94
C ASP A 97 19.13 4.71 12.79
N TYR A 98 17.79 4.71 12.72
CA TYR A 98 17.05 3.96 11.70
C TYR A 98 16.15 4.85 10.84
N GLY A 99 15.83 6.06 11.34
CA GLY A 99 14.97 7.01 10.65
C GLY A 99 13.50 6.90 11.06
N ARG A 100 12.64 7.33 10.17
CA ARG A 100 11.19 7.35 10.35
C ARG A 100 10.53 6.62 9.18
N ALA A 101 9.75 5.60 9.47
CA ALA A 101 8.97 4.86 8.50
C ALA A 101 7.66 5.59 8.21
N ASP A 102 7.27 5.67 6.95
CA ASP A 102 6.01 6.30 6.56
C ASP A 102 4.81 5.52 7.11
N ILE A 103 4.81 4.19 6.99
CA ILE A 103 3.81 3.31 7.58
C ILE A 103 4.51 2.09 8.16
N LEU A 104 4.13 1.73 9.39
CA LEU A 104 4.46 0.45 10.01
C LEU A 104 3.17 -0.32 10.25
N ILE A 105 3.11 -1.57 9.80
CA ILE A 105 2.03 -2.53 10.05
C ILE A 105 2.63 -3.66 10.87
N GLU A 106 2.08 -3.91 12.07
CA GLU A 106 2.64 -4.89 12.99
C GLU A 106 1.57 -5.77 13.63
N GLU A 107 1.84 -7.07 13.76
CA GLU A 107 1.03 -8.02 14.52
C GLU A 107 1.92 -9.09 15.16
N GLY A 108 2.00 -9.10 16.49
CA GLY A 108 2.86 -10.01 17.23
C GLY A 108 4.34 -9.85 16.89
N ASP A 109 4.95 -10.93 16.40
CA ASP A 109 6.37 -10.98 16.02
C ASP A 109 6.59 -10.74 14.51
N TYR A 110 5.62 -10.14 13.81
CA TYR A 110 5.65 -9.84 12.38
C TYR A 110 5.51 -8.35 12.13
N GLY A 111 6.25 -7.83 11.16
CA GLY A 111 6.23 -6.42 10.84
C GLY A 111 6.45 -6.14 9.36
N ILE A 112 5.72 -5.16 8.82
CA ILE A 112 5.86 -4.66 7.46
C ILE A 112 6.08 -3.15 7.52
N ILE A 113 7.13 -2.65 6.88
CA ILE A 113 7.32 -1.22 6.65
C ILE A 113 6.95 -0.91 5.21
N VAL A 114 6.14 0.14 5.03
CA VAL A 114 5.84 0.70 3.72
C VAL A 114 6.45 2.10 3.65
N GLU A 115 7.32 2.30 2.67
CA GLU A 115 7.90 3.60 2.32
C GLU A 115 7.22 4.11 1.06
N ASN A 116 6.61 5.28 1.14
CA ASN A 116 5.92 5.91 0.04
C ASN A 116 6.82 6.97 -0.61
N LYS A 117 6.96 6.92 -1.93
CA LYS A 117 7.73 7.90 -2.70
C LYS A 117 6.88 8.49 -3.80
N LEU A 118 6.80 9.80 -3.84
CA LEU A 118 6.25 10.51 -5.00
C LEU A 118 7.27 10.54 -6.14
N LEU A 119 6.77 10.65 -7.37
CA LEU A 119 7.59 10.73 -8.57
C LEU A 119 8.62 11.87 -8.44
N GLY A 120 9.91 11.53 -8.57
CA GLY A 120 11.02 12.48 -8.52
C GLY A 120 11.70 12.62 -7.16
N ALA A 121 11.21 12.00 -6.11
CA ALA A 121 11.94 11.91 -4.85
C ALA A 121 13.12 10.93 -5.01
N GLY A 122 14.36 11.41 -4.74
CA GLY A 122 15.54 10.57 -4.83
C GLY A 122 15.55 9.48 -3.76
N ASP A 123 16.00 8.28 -4.15
CA ASP A 123 16.25 7.21 -3.19
C ASP A 123 17.40 7.59 -2.25
N GLN A 124 17.15 7.45 -0.95
CA GLN A 124 18.22 7.52 0.03
C GLN A 124 18.85 6.12 0.14
N ASP A 125 19.98 5.90 -0.55
CA ASP A 125 20.69 4.61 -0.72
C ASP A 125 20.84 3.71 0.51
N LYS A 126 20.57 4.20 1.71
CA LYS A 126 20.72 3.45 2.96
C LYS A 126 19.42 3.31 3.77
N GLN A 127 18.31 3.87 3.31
CA GLN A 127 17.07 3.90 4.09
C GLN A 127 16.47 2.51 4.23
N LEU A 128 16.31 1.79 3.13
CA LEU A 128 15.78 0.43 3.12
C LEU A 128 16.66 -0.55 3.93
N ASN A 129 17.99 -0.42 3.85
CA ASN A 129 18.91 -1.24 4.65
C ASN A 129 18.70 -1.00 6.15
N ARG A 130 18.56 0.26 6.58
CA ARG A 130 18.30 0.60 7.99
C ARG A 130 16.96 0.05 8.47
N TYR A 131 15.92 0.11 7.63
CA TYR A 131 14.61 -0.47 7.93
C TYR A 131 14.69 -1.99 8.06
N GLY A 132 15.38 -2.66 7.15
CA GLY A 132 15.60 -4.10 7.21
C GLY A 132 16.33 -4.55 8.49
N GLU A 133 17.37 -3.82 8.91
CA GLU A 133 18.07 -4.09 10.18
C GLU A 133 17.14 -3.90 11.39
N TRP A 134 16.37 -2.83 11.40
CA TRP A 134 15.42 -2.55 12.47
C TRP A 134 14.32 -3.62 12.54
N LEU A 135 13.73 -3.97 11.39
CA LEU A 135 12.70 -5.01 11.28
C LEU A 135 13.21 -6.36 11.77
N LYS A 136 14.39 -6.79 11.31
CA LYS A 136 15.02 -8.05 11.73
C LYS A 136 15.20 -8.14 13.24
N LYS A 137 15.50 -7.03 13.89
CA LYS A 137 15.70 -6.97 15.33
C LYS A 137 14.37 -7.02 16.10
N ASN A 138 13.31 -6.41 15.58
CA ASN A 138 12.05 -6.22 16.29
C ASN A 138 10.99 -7.29 15.94
N TYR A 139 11.09 -7.90 14.74
CA TYR A 139 10.12 -8.89 14.24
C TYR A 139 10.83 -10.18 13.78
N PRO A 140 11.29 -11.02 14.74
CA PRO A 140 12.16 -12.15 14.44
C PRO A 140 11.49 -13.28 13.66
N LYS A 141 10.14 -13.34 13.63
CA LYS A 141 9.41 -14.40 12.92
C LYS A 141 9.16 -14.08 11.45
N GLY A 142 9.07 -12.81 11.09
CA GLY A 142 8.91 -12.39 9.71
C GLY A 142 8.73 -10.88 9.55
N TYR A 143 9.32 -10.35 8.47
CA TYR A 143 9.27 -8.92 8.16
C TYR A 143 9.42 -8.66 6.66
N CYS A 144 8.92 -7.52 6.21
CA CYS A 144 9.00 -7.04 4.84
C CYS A 144 9.16 -5.52 4.77
#